data_1b3a742b0ed05afd06f68f142bd70cee
#
_entry.id   1b3a742b0ed05afd06f68f142bd70cee
#
_cell.length_a   1.000
_cell.length_b   1.000
_cell.length_c   1.000
_cell.angle_alpha   90.00
_cell.angle_beta   90.00
_cell.angle_gamma   90.00
#
_symmetry.space_group_name_H-M   'P 1'
#
loop_
_entity.id
_entity.type
_entity.pdbx_description
1 polymer ?
#
loop_
_entity_poly.entity_id
_entity_poly.type
_entity_poly.pdbx_seq_one_letter_code
_entity_poly.pdbx_strand_id
1 'polypeptide(L)'
;MRFQNGQAFRDHRNHAVTIFGMSGVGKTTVAGLLQEHDWFHYSVDYRIGTRYMGEHIVDNFKREAMKVPFLRQLLRSDSIDIRSNLTFNNLSPLSTYLGKPGNQAAGGIAFDEYRRRQAQHRDAEIRALRDVPEFIQRSAEIYGYSHFICDTGGSLCEVVDPDNAADPVLQCLAEHTVLVYIAGSPAHTRTLVERFRRHPKPMYYPPAFLEEKWAEYKQLTSVQDDDAVNPDAFAVWGFEELLRHRVPKYEAMADRWGYTIPMEAIPSIASEADFLELLAQTIDRVG
;
A
#
# COMPACT_ATOMS: atom_id res chain seq x y z
N MET A 1 14.47 12.69 5.02
CA MET A 1 15.12 13.59 6.03
C MET A 1 15.47 12.79 7.28
N ARG A 2 16.67 12.96 7.83
CA ARG A 2 17.06 12.45 9.15
C ARG A 2 17.45 13.64 10.03
N PHE A 3 17.05 13.61 11.29
CA PHE A 3 17.37 14.65 12.26
C PHE A 3 18.46 14.15 13.21
N GLN A 4 19.32 15.07 13.67
CA GLN A 4 20.42 14.73 14.59
C GLN A 4 19.93 14.31 15.98
N ASN A 5 18.79 14.87 16.42
CA ASN A 5 18.12 14.58 17.68
C ASN A 5 16.67 15.04 17.63
N GLY A 6 15.87 14.67 18.62
CA GLY A 6 14.47 15.03 18.71
C GLY A 6 14.22 16.53 18.87
N GLN A 7 15.18 17.28 19.47
CA GLN A 7 15.03 18.74 19.57
C GLN A 7 15.09 19.41 18.20
N ALA A 8 16.04 19.00 17.35
CA ALA A 8 16.13 19.50 15.97
C ALA A 8 14.86 19.17 15.15
N PHE A 9 14.22 18.04 15.45
CA PHE A 9 12.93 17.70 14.85
C PHE A 9 11.80 18.60 15.38
N ARG A 10 11.71 18.83 16.71
CA ARG A 10 10.69 19.73 17.30
C ARG A 10 10.81 21.17 16.77
N ASP A 11 12.01 21.65 16.58
CA ASP A 11 12.28 23.02 16.10
C ASP A 11 12.00 23.18 14.59
N HIS A 12 11.79 22.08 13.88
CA HIS A 12 11.47 22.13 12.45
C HIS A 12 10.02 22.59 12.23
N ARG A 13 9.83 23.60 11.37
CA ARG A 13 8.51 24.24 11.21
C ARG A 13 7.53 23.48 10.34
N ASN A 14 8.03 22.80 9.30
CA ASN A 14 7.20 22.16 8.27
C ASN A 14 7.51 20.68 8.21
N HIS A 15 6.80 19.87 8.99
CA HIS A 15 7.03 18.43 9.03
C HIS A 15 6.48 17.75 7.78
N ALA A 16 7.28 16.90 7.17
CA ALA A 16 6.87 15.98 6.12
C ALA A 16 7.25 14.56 6.53
N VAL A 17 6.27 13.67 6.65
CA VAL A 17 6.45 12.32 7.17
C VAL A 17 5.87 11.30 6.18
N THR A 18 6.59 10.21 5.93
CA THR A 18 6.09 9.03 5.21
C THR A 18 5.96 7.87 6.19
N ILE A 19 4.74 7.42 6.43
CA ILE A 19 4.46 6.27 7.29
C ILE A 19 4.30 5.00 6.45
N PHE A 20 4.95 3.92 6.88
CA PHE A 20 4.91 2.63 6.20
C PHE A 20 4.83 1.46 7.19
N GLY A 21 4.52 0.28 6.67
CA GLY A 21 4.36 -0.94 7.46
C GLY A 21 3.18 -1.78 7.00
N MET A 22 2.92 -2.87 7.69
CA MET A 22 1.87 -3.82 7.38
C MET A 22 0.48 -3.19 7.35
N SER A 23 -0.45 -3.87 6.67
CA SER A 23 -1.87 -3.48 6.75
C SER A 23 -2.38 -3.57 8.19
N GLY A 24 -3.19 -2.60 8.60
CA GLY A 24 -3.85 -2.61 9.91
C GLY A 24 -3.00 -2.19 11.11
N VAL A 25 -1.75 -1.74 10.91
CA VAL A 25 -0.90 -1.22 12.01
C VAL A 25 -1.25 0.21 12.45
N GLY A 26 -2.25 0.84 11.82
CA GLY A 26 -2.73 2.16 12.22
C GLY A 26 -2.25 3.33 11.33
N LYS A 27 -1.61 3.08 10.18
CA LYS A 27 -1.15 4.13 9.26
C LYS A 27 -2.26 5.13 8.90
N THR A 28 -3.35 4.64 8.35
CA THR A 28 -4.49 5.48 7.93
C THR A 28 -5.18 6.15 9.13
N THR A 29 -5.14 5.53 10.32
CA THR A 29 -5.66 6.14 11.54
C THR A 29 -4.84 7.37 11.92
N VAL A 30 -3.50 7.26 11.94
CA VAL A 30 -2.61 8.40 12.21
C VAL A 30 -2.77 9.48 11.15
N ALA A 31 -2.76 9.09 9.86
CA ALA A 31 -2.92 10.05 8.78
C ALA A 31 -4.28 10.78 8.82
N GLY A 32 -5.36 10.08 9.17
CA GLY A 32 -6.69 10.66 9.36
C GLY A 32 -6.75 11.65 10.53
N LEU A 33 -6.14 11.30 11.67
CA LEU A 33 -6.05 12.21 12.81
C LEU A 33 -5.26 13.49 12.45
N LEU A 34 -4.13 13.36 11.79
CA LEU A 34 -3.31 14.50 11.39
C LEU A 34 -4.01 15.37 10.33
N GLN A 35 -4.83 14.77 9.46
CA GLN A 35 -5.64 15.51 8.46
C GLN A 35 -6.69 16.45 9.10
N GLU A 36 -7.13 16.17 10.35
CA GLU A 36 -8.03 17.07 11.10
C GLU A 36 -7.30 18.33 11.58
N HIS A 37 -5.98 18.39 11.43
CA HIS A 37 -5.11 19.51 11.75
C HIS A 37 -4.51 20.11 10.47
N ASP A 38 -3.39 20.81 10.56
CA ASP A 38 -2.73 21.47 9.42
C ASP A 38 -1.81 20.52 8.61
N TRP A 39 -2.27 19.29 8.33
CA TRP A 39 -1.54 18.26 7.59
C TRP A 39 -2.23 17.88 6.31
N PHE A 40 -1.52 17.98 5.19
CA PHE A 40 -1.98 17.41 3.93
C PHE A 40 -1.81 15.88 3.94
N HIS A 41 -2.91 15.15 3.80
CA HIS A 41 -2.89 13.70 3.72
C HIS A 41 -2.75 13.21 2.26
N TYR A 42 -1.60 12.63 1.94
CA TYR A 42 -1.33 11.97 0.67
C TYR A 42 -1.42 10.45 0.82
N SER A 43 -2.40 9.83 0.19
CA SER A 43 -2.55 8.37 0.17
C SER A 43 -1.99 7.80 -1.13
N VAL A 44 -0.96 6.97 -1.03
CA VAL A 44 -0.34 6.28 -2.18
C VAL A 44 -1.35 5.37 -2.88
N ASP A 45 -2.11 4.56 -2.11
CA ASP A 45 -3.10 3.64 -2.69
C ASP A 45 -4.23 4.39 -3.43
N TYR A 46 -4.68 5.53 -2.91
CA TYR A 46 -5.63 6.38 -3.60
C TYR A 46 -5.05 6.95 -4.90
N ARG A 47 -3.79 7.38 -4.88
CA ARG A 47 -3.08 7.90 -6.05
C ARG A 47 -2.88 6.82 -7.11
N ILE A 48 -2.49 5.59 -6.72
CA ILE A 48 -2.44 4.43 -7.60
C ILE A 48 -3.78 4.23 -8.30
N GLY A 49 -4.85 4.11 -7.52
CA GLY A 49 -6.17 3.77 -8.04
C GLY A 49 -6.82 4.85 -8.90
N THR A 50 -6.53 6.14 -8.65
CA THR A 50 -7.14 7.26 -9.40
C THR A 50 -6.28 7.68 -10.58
N ARG A 51 -4.99 7.97 -10.36
CA ARG A 51 -4.14 8.56 -11.40
C ARG A 51 -3.56 7.52 -12.34
N TYR A 52 -3.07 6.40 -11.80
CA TYR A 52 -2.26 5.47 -12.58
C TYR A 52 -3.00 4.23 -13.04
N MET A 53 -4.00 3.78 -12.30
CA MET A 53 -4.79 2.59 -12.64
C MET A 53 -6.27 2.88 -12.88
N GLY A 54 -6.72 4.12 -12.78
CA GLY A 54 -8.14 4.47 -12.89
C GLY A 54 -8.80 4.00 -14.18
N GLU A 55 -8.15 4.20 -15.32
CA GLU A 55 -8.65 3.74 -16.62
C GLU A 55 -8.68 2.20 -16.71
N HIS A 56 -7.64 1.52 -16.23
CA HIS A 56 -7.59 0.06 -16.22
C HIS A 56 -8.71 -0.55 -15.37
N ILE A 57 -9.02 0.08 -14.23
CA ILE A 57 -10.11 -0.34 -13.33
C ILE A 57 -11.46 -0.17 -14.04
N VAL A 58 -11.70 1.00 -14.61
CA VAL A 58 -12.96 1.30 -15.32
C VAL A 58 -13.13 0.42 -16.54
N ASP A 59 -12.07 0.20 -17.32
CA ASP A 59 -12.11 -0.69 -18.48
C ASP A 59 -12.40 -2.14 -18.09
N ASN A 60 -11.88 -2.59 -16.94
CA ASN A 60 -12.23 -3.91 -16.43
C ASN A 60 -13.71 -4.03 -16.08
N PHE A 61 -14.30 -3.01 -15.44
CA PHE A 61 -15.72 -2.98 -15.14
C PHE A 61 -16.56 -2.93 -16.41
N LYS A 62 -16.15 -2.13 -17.42
CA LYS A 62 -16.81 -2.09 -18.73
C LYS A 62 -16.76 -3.44 -19.44
N ARG A 63 -15.60 -4.15 -19.41
CA ARG A 63 -15.49 -5.50 -20.00
C ARG A 63 -16.45 -6.50 -19.35
N GLU A 64 -16.58 -6.46 -18.02
CA GLU A 64 -17.54 -7.33 -17.32
C GLU A 64 -18.98 -6.96 -17.64
N ALA A 65 -19.33 -5.67 -17.65
CA ALA A 65 -20.66 -5.20 -18.03
C ALA A 65 -21.01 -5.56 -19.48
N MET A 66 -20.05 -5.56 -20.41
CA MET A 66 -20.26 -5.96 -21.81
C MET A 66 -20.60 -7.44 -21.98
N LYS A 67 -20.39 -8.30 -20.99
CA LYS A 67 -20.85 -9.70 -21.00
C LYS A 67 -22.38 -9.80 -20.81
N VAL A 68 -23.00 -8.79 -20.21
CA VAL A 68 -24.45 -8.72 -19.97
C VAL A 68 -25.14 -8.04 -21.16
N PRO A 69 -26.01 -8.71 -21.94
CA PRO A 69 -26.59 -8.17 -23.17
C PRO A 69 -27.28 -6.80 -22.99
N PHE A 70 -28.04 -6.63 -21.91
CA PHE A 70 -28.72 -5.37 -21.60
C PHE A 70 -27.73 -4.21 -21.38
N LEU A 71 -26.70 -4.41 -20.54
CA LEU A 71 -25.69 -3.39 -20.28
C LEU A 71 -24.83 -3.10 -21.51
N ARG A 72 -24.52 -4.13 -22.31
CA ARG A 72 -23.81 -3.98 -23.58
C ARG A 72 -24.53 -3.04 -24.54
N GLN A 73 -25.83 -3.18 -24.67
CA GLN A 73 -26.63 -2.31 -25.54
C GLN A 73 -26.56 -0.85 -25.09
N LEU A 74 -26.72 -0.60 -23.80
CA LEU A 74 -26.66 0.74 -23.20
C LEU A 74 -25.29 1.40 -23.30
N LEU A 75 -24.22 0.61 -23.07
CA LEU A 75 -22.84 1.12 -23.20
C LEU A 75 -22.49 1.46 -24.66
N ARG A 76 -22.97 0.66 -25.63
CA ARG A 76 -22.71 0.91 -27.05
C ARG A 76 -23.51 2.10 -27.62
N SER A 77 -24.60 2.48 -26.99
CA SER A 77 -25.43 3.62 -27.36
C SER A 77 -25.16 4.89 -26.55
N ASP A 78 -24.09 4.90 -25.76
CA ASP A 78 -23.76 5.99 -24.81
C ASP A 78 -24.88 6.36 -23.85
N SER A 79 -25.82 5.43 -23.59
CA SER A 79 -26.94 5.65 -22.68
C SER A 79 -26.55 5.52 -21.21
N ILE A 80 -25.41 4.87 -20.92
CA ILE A 80 -24.81 4.76 -19.59
C ILE A 80 -23.31 4.94 -19.63
N ASP A 81 -22.72 5.43 -18.53
CA ASP A 81 -21.28 5.42 -18.27
C ASP A 81 -20.98 4.65 -16.99
N ILE A 82 -19.81 4.01 -16.92
CA ILE A 82 -19.33 3.30 -15.74
C ILE A 82 -18.11 4.02 -15.20
N ARG A 83 -18.15 4.39 -13.94
CA ARG A 83 -17.07 5.03 -13.22
C ARG A 83 -16.71 4.26 -11.96
N SER A 84 -15.46 4.34 -11.59
CA SER A 84 -14.98 3.84 -10.31
C SER A 84 -15.24 4.88 -9.22
N ASN A 85 -15.75 4.43 -8.07
CA ASN A 85 -15.88 5.29 -6.88
C ASN A 85 -14.76 4.96 -5.88
N LEU A 86 -13.55 5.43 -6.19
CA LEU A 86 -12.40 5.35 -5.31
C LEU A 86 -12.38 6.55 -4.37
N THR A 87 -12.24 6.29 -3.07
CA THR A 87 -12.06 7.28 -2.01
C THR A 87 -10.98 6.82 -1.06
N PHE A 88 -10.48 7.69 -0.16
CA PHE A 88 -9.53 7.29 0.89
C PHE A 88 -10.05 6.11 1.73
N ASN A 89 -11.36 6.04 1.97
CA ASN A 89 -11.99 4.99 2.77
C ASN A 89 -12.46 3.79 1.95
N ASN A 90 -12.46 3.88 0.62
CA ASN A 90 -12.90 2.81 -0.27
C ASN A 90 -11.92 2.59 -1.43
N LEU A 91 -10.98 1.70 -1.22
CA LEU A 91 -10.01 1.25 -2.22
C LEU A 91 -10.41 -0.08 -2.87
N SER A 92 -11.63 -0.57 -2.63
CA SER A 92 -12.13 -1.85 -3.16
C SER A 92 -12.02 -1.97 -4.69
N PRO A 93 -12.26 -0.91 -5.50
CA PRO A 93 -12.10 -1.01 -6.95
C PRO A 93 -10.69 -1.41 -7.39
N LEU A 94 -9.65 -0.91 -6.70
CA LEU A 94 -8.25 -1.27 -6.97
C LEU A 94 -8.00 -2.75 -6.63
N SER A 95 -8.43 -3.20 -5.45
CA SER A 95 -8.31 -4.61 -5.05
C SER A 95 -9.07 -5.54 -5.99
N THR A 96 -10.29 -5.16 -6.39
CA THR A 96 -11.11 -5.92 -7.35
C THR A 96 -10.42 -6.05 -8.70
N TYR A 97 -9.77 -4.98 -9.17
CA TYR A 97 -9.01 -5.03 -10.41
C TYR A 97 -7.82 -5.99 -10.31
N LEU A 98 -7.06 -5.96 -9.23
CA LEU A 98 -5.92 -6.87 -9.06
C LEU A 98 -6.35 -8.32 -9.19
N GLY A 99 -7.47 -8.71 -8.61
CA GLY A 99 -7.99 -10.07 -8.68
C GLY A 99 -7.14 -11.08 -7.88
N LYS A 100 -7.50 -12.35 -8.00
CA LYS A 100 -6.79 -13.50 -7.43
C LYS A 100 -6.52 -14.50 -8.55
N PRO A 101 -5.33 -15.11 -8.66
CA PRO A 101 -5.04 -16.06 -9.72
C PRO A 101 -5.70 -17.41 -9.47
N GLY A 102 -6.02 -18.14 -10.53
CA GLY A 102 -6.54 -19.50 -10.46
C GLY A 102 -7.88 -19.67 -11.14
N ASN A 103 -8.67 -20.64 -10.66
CA ASN A 103 -9.91 -21.09 -11.26
C ASN A 103 -10.90 -19.95 -11.55
N GLN A 104 -11.12 -19.68 -12.84
CA GLN A 104 -12.00 -18.60 -13.29
C GLN A 104 -13.47 -18.84 -12.94
N ALA A 105 -13.92 -20.08 -12.91
CA ALA A 105 -15.28 -20.42 -12.49
C ALA A 105 -15.50 -20.20 -10.97
N ALA A 106 -14.41 -20.18 -10.18
CA ALA A 106 -14.42 -19.84 -8.76
C ALA A 106 -14.10 -18.37 -8.48
N GLY A 107 -14.16 -17.49 -9.49
CA GLY A 107 -13.90 -16.07 -9.35
C GLY A 107 -12.43 -15.68 -9.43
N GLY A 108 -11.54 -16.59 -9.86
CA GLY A 108 -10.16 -16.32 -10.17
C GLY A 108 -9.98 -15.64 -11.53
N ILE A 109 -8.74 -15.29 -11.84
CA ILE A 109 -8.30 -14.86 -13.17
C ILE A 109 -7.13 -15.72 -13.63
N ALA A 110 -6.92 -15.80 -14.95
CA ALA A 110 -5.78 -16.50 -15.52
C ALA A 110 -4.46 -15.98 -14.93
N PHE A 111 -3.50 -16.86 -14.68
CA PHE A 111 -2.25 -16.50 -14.02
C PHE A 111 -1.45 -15.44 -14.82
N ASP A 112 -1.42 -15.52 -16.15
CA ASP A 112 -0.77 -14.52 -17.00
C ASP A 112 -1.43 -13.13 -16.89
N GLU A 113 -2.76 -13.08 -16.82
CA GLU A 113 -3.49 -11.82 -16.60
C GLU A 113 -3.19 -11.27 -15.22
N TYR A 114 -3.10 -12.14 -14.20
CA TYR A 114 -2.72 -11.73 -12.85
C TYR A 114 -1.32 -11.13 -12.83
N ARG A 115 -0.33 -11.77 -13.45
CA ARG A 115 1.05 -11.24 -13.59
C ARG A 115 1.08 -9.86 -14.24
N ARG A 116 0.32 -9.69 -15.31
CA ARG A 116 0.21 -8.41 -16.02
C ARG A 116 -0.34 -7.31 -15.09
N ARG A 117 -1.38 -7.60 -14.31
CA ARG A 117 -1.97 -6.65 -13.35
C ARG A 117 -1.02 -6.33 -12.20
N GLN A 118 -0.25 -7.31 -11.75
CA GLN A 118 0.80 -7.09 -10.74
C GLN A 118 1.89 -6.14 -11.26
N ALA A 119 2.35 -6.30 -12.49
CA ALA A 119 3.32 -5.40 -13.11
C ALA A 119 2.77 -3.96 -13.22
N GLN A 120 1.51 -3.80 -13.64
CA GLN A 120 0.86 -2.49 -13.69
C GLN A 120 0.77 -1.84 -12.31
N HIS A 121 0.42 -2.60 -11.28
CA HIS A 121 0.37 -2.09 -9.90
C HIS A 121 1.75 -1.63 -9.43
N ARG A 122 2.79 -2.42 -9.67
CA ARG A 122 4.18 -2.08 -9.34
C ARG A 122 4.59 -0.74 -9.94
N ASP A 123 4.37 -0.56 -11.23
CA ASP A 123 4.73 0.68 -11.94
C ASP A 123 3.92 1.87 -11.42
N ALA A 124 2.64 1.67 -11.11
CA ALA A 124 1.77 2.68 -10.54
C ALA A 124 2.22 3.09 -9.12
N GLU A 125 2.61 2.13 -8.28
CA GLU A 125 3.09 2.39 -6.91
C GLU A 125 4.41 3.17 -6.93
N ILE A 126 5.38 2.77 -7.76
CA ILE A 126 6.65 3.50 -7.93
C ILE A 126 6.40 4.95 -8.36
N ARG A 127 5.50 5.18 -9.32
CA ARG A 127 5.16 6.53 -9.79
C ARG A 127 4.47 7.34 -8.70
N ALA A 128 3.50 6.75 -8.00
CA ALA A 128 2.80 7.42 -6.91
C ALA A 128 3.75 7.83 -5.76
N LEU A 129 4.72 6.99 -5.42
CA LEU A 129 5.75 7.31 -4.43
C LEU A 129 6.67 8.45 -4.91
N ARG A 130 6.99 8.49 -6.18
CA ARG A 130 7.82 9.56 -6.76
C ARG A 130 7.07 10.89 -6.97
N ASP A 131 5.74 10.90 -6.90
CA ASP A 131 4.94 12.13 -6.88
C ASP A 131 5.01 12.88 -5.54
N VAL A 132 5.50 12.26 -4.46
CA VAL A 132 5.50 12.83 -3.10
C VAL A 132 6.11 14.24 -3.04
N PRO A 133 7.31 14.53 -3.62
CA PRO A 133 7.87 15.88 -3.58
C PRO A 133 6.99 16.94 -4.24
N GLU A 134 6.38 16.60 -5.38
CA GLU A 134 5.44 17.48 -6.07
C GLU A 134 4.21 17.79 -5.20
N PHE A 135 3.71 16.79 -4.46
CA PHE A 135 2.55 16.97 -3.57
C PHE A 135 2.89 17.72 -2.29
N ILE A 136 4.10 17.62 -1.77
CA ILE A 136 4.58 18.48 -0.68
C ILE A 136 4.55 19.96 -1.12
N GLN A 137 5.07 20.25 -2.31
CA GLN A 137 5.01 21.60 -2.86
C GLN A 137 3.58 22.08 -3.08
N ARG A 138 2.73 21.27 -3.74
CA ARG A 138 1.33 21.61 -4.02
C ARG A 138 0.49 21.79 -2.74
N SER A 139 0.74 21.02 -1.70
CA SER A 139 0.03 21.12 -0.44
C SER A 139 0.23 22.49 0.21
N ALA A 140 1.44 23.02 0.13
CA ALA A 140 1.76 24.35 0.64
C ALA A 140 1.25 25.47 -0.32
N GLU A 141 1.56 25.39 -1.62
CA GLU A 141 1.28 26.46 -2.57
C GLU A 141 -0.21 26.63 -2.88
N ILE A 142 -0.97 25.52 -3.00
CA ILE A 142 -2.37 25.56 -3.42
C ILE A 142 -3.32 25.61 -2.22
N TYR A 143 -3.01 24.82 -1.18
CA TYR A 143 -3.93 24.59 -0.06
C TYR A 143 -3.47 25.28 1.24
N GLY A 144 -2.20 25.74 1.32
CA GLY A 144 -1.66 26.42 2.49
C GLY A 144 -1.33 25.54 3.68
N TYR A 145 -1.25 24.20 3.49
CA TYR A 145 -0.87 23.29 4.57
C TYR A 145 0.58 23.49 4.98
N SER A 146 0.83 23.52 6.30
CA SER A 146 2.19 23.61 6.86
C SER A 146 2.88 22.25 6.91
N HIS A 147 2.11 21.16 7.03
CA HIS A 147 2.63 19.82 7.22
C HIS A 147 2.12 18.83 6.18
N PHE A 148 2.84 17.70 6.03
CA PHE A 148 2.53 16.69 5.02
C PHE A 148 2.67 15.29 5.60
N ILE A 149 1.67 14.43 5.41
CA ILE A 149 1.72 13.01 5.74
C ILE A 149 1.46 12.15 4.50
N CYS A 150 2.43 11.28 4.18
CA CYS A 150 2.29 10.25 3.15
C CYS A 150 1.92 8.91 3.82
N ASP A 151 0.71 8.43 3.56
CA ASP A 151 0.25 7.09 3.95
C ASP A 151 0.54 6.12 2.79
N THR A 152 1.51 5.22 2.99
CA THR A 152 1.87 4.23 1.97
C THR A 152 1.00 2.99 2.05
N GLY A 153 0.85 2.32 0.90
CA GLY A 153 0.31 0.96 0.87
C GLY A 153 1.19 -0.03 1.65
N GLY A 154 0.63 -1.21 1.94
CA GLY A 154 1.37 -2.30 2.57
C GLY A 154 2.35 -3.01 1.62
N SER A 155 2.65 -2.45 0.46
CA SER A 155 3.54 -3.03 -0.55
C SER A 155 4.81 -2.21 -0.82
N LEU A 156 4.99 -1.07 -0.18
CA LEU A 156 6.18 -0.22 -0.38
C LEU A 156 7.49 -1.02 -0.36
N CYS A 157 7.68 -1.90 0.62
CA CYS A 157 8.89 -2.72 0.73
C CYS A 157 9.12 -3.71 -0.42
N GLU A 158 8.14 -3.90 -1.31
CA GLU A 158 8.24 -4.79 -2.46
C GLU A 158 8.65 -4.08 -3.75
N VAL A 159 8.62 -2.75 -3.75
CA VAL A 159 8.95 -1.94 -4.93
C VAL A 159 10.27 -1.19 -4.76
N VAL A 160 10.92 -1.34 -3.60
CA VAL A 160 12.21 -0.74 -3.23
C VAL A 160 13.21 -1.80 -2.79
N ASP A 161 14.50 -1.45 -2.83
CA ASP A 161 15.59 -2.25 -2.29
C ASP A 161 16.26 -1.47 -1.13
N PRO A 162 15.96 -1.83 0.14
CA PRO A 162 16.53 -1.13 1.29
C PRO A 162 18.05 -1.27 1.40
N ASP A 163 18.63 -2.30 0.80
CA ASP A 163 20.06 -2.55 0.80
C ASP A 163 20.83 -1.73 -0.24
N ASN A 164 20.12 -1.20 -1.22
CA ASN A 164 20.67 -0.34 -2.25
C ASN A 164 20.58 1.14 -1.81
N ALA A 165 21.73 1.71 -1.39
CA ALA A 165 21.82 3.14 -1.02
C ALA A 165 21.42 4.10 -2.17
N ALA A 166 21.41 3.61 -3.42
CA ALA A 166 21.02 4.37 -4.61
C ALA A 166 19.59 4.03 -5.08
N ASP A 167 18.77 3.37 -4.26
CA ASP A 167 17.37 3.12 -4.63
C ASP A 167 16.64 4.45 -4.88
N PRO A 168 16.10 4.68 -6.09
CA PRO A 168 15.59 6.01 -6.49
C PRO A 168 14.30 6.39 -5.77
N VAL A 169 13.54 5.43 -5.25
CA VAL A 169 12.31 5.70 -4.49
C VAL A 169 12.64 6.03 -3.06
N LEU A 170 13.52 5.24 -2.41
CA LEU A 170 13.96 5.50 -1.04
C LEU A 170 14.73 6.81 -0.92
N GLN A 171 15.63 7.12 -1.88
CA GLN A 171 16.30 8.42 -1.93
C GLN A 171 15.28 9.55 -2.03
N CYS A 172 14.34 9.48 -2.99
CA CYS A 172 13.31 10.48 -3.19
C CYS A 172 12.49 10.72 -1.90
N LEU A 173 12.05 9.67 -1.24
CA LEU A 173 11.30 9.78 0.02
C LEU A 173 12.16 10.31 1.16
N ALA A 174 13.38 9.79 1.34
CA ALA A 174 14.29 10.17 2.43
C ALA A 174 14.83 11.61 2.31
N GLU A 175 14.93 12.15 1.11
CA GLU A 175 15.29 13.55 0.89
C GLU A 175 14.18 14.52 1.32
N HIS A 176 12.92 14.12 1.15
CA HIS A 176 11.78 15.03 1.31
C HIS A 176 10.93 14.74 2.55
N THR A 177 11.01 13.54 3.12
CA THR A 177 10.20 13.14 4.28
C THR A 177 11.02 12.42 5.33
N VAL A 178 10.51 12.39 6.55
CA VAL A 178 10.97 11.45 7.60
C VAL A 178 10.25 10.13 7.39
N LEU A 179 11.01 9.05 7.16
CA LEU A 179 10.43 7.72 7.01
C LEU A 179 10.17 7.09 8.38
N VAL A 180 8.95 6.63 8.60
CA VAL A 180 8.50 6.06 9.88
C VAL A 180 7.84 4.70 9.65
N TYR A 181 8.48 3.66 10.13
CA TYR A 181 7.93 2.32 10.18
C TYR A 181 7.03 2.16 11.41
N ILE A 182 5.77 1.79 11.19
CA ILE A 182 4.89 1.33 12.26
C ILE A 182 5.01 -0.19 12.35
N ALA A 183 5.75 -0.66 13.34
CA ALA A 183 6.04 -2.07 13.53
C ALA A 183 4.86 -2.80 14.18
N GLY A 184 4.36 -3.84 13.50
CA GLY A 184 3.35 -4.72 14.05
C GLY A 184 3.93 -5.75 15.03
N SER A 185 3.14 -6.19 16.00
CA SER A 185 3.53 -7.26 16.92
C SER A 185 3.22 -8.66 16.35
N PRO A 186 3.82 -9.73 16.91
CA PRO A 186 3.45 -11.10 16.56
C PRO A 186 1.97 -11.42 16.81
N ALA A 187 1.36 -10.80 17.84
CA ALA A 187 -0.07 -10.94 18.12
C ALA A 187 -0.91 -10.28 17.01
N HIS A 188 -0.51 -9.10 16.56
CA HIS A 188 -1.14 -8.42 15.43
C HIS A 188 -1.08 -9.27 14.14
N THR A 189 0.09 -9.84 13.84
CA THR A 189 0.27 -10.71 12.67
C THR A 189 -0.70 -11.89 12.69
N ARG A 190 -0.87 -12.56 13.83
CA ARG A 190 -1.86 -13.65 13.98
C ARG A 190 -3.29 -13.18 13.71
N THR A 191 -3.67 -12.05 14.29
CA THR A 191 -5.01 -11.44 14.09
C THR A 191 -5.24 -11.06 12.62
N LEU A 192 -4.22 -10.55 11.94
CA LEU A 192 -4.29 -10.25 10.50
C LEU A 192 -4.54 -11.50 9.67
N VAL A 193 -3.80 -12.58 9.92
CA VAL A 193 -3.97 -13.85 9.22
C VAL A 193 -5.37 -14.42 9.43
N GLU A 194 -5.87 -14.44 10.67
CA GLU A 194 -7.23 -14.91 10.97
C GLU A 194 -8.31 -14.10 10.26
N ARG A 195 -8.16 -12.76 10.24
CA ARG A 195 -9.08 -11.89 9.52
C ARG A 195 -9.02 -12.11 8.02
N PHE A 196 -7.82 -12.30 7.48
CA PHE A 196 -7.61 -12.55 6.05
C PHE A 196 -8.20 -13.90 5.62
N ARG A 197 -8.08 -14.95 6.44
CA ARG A 197 -8.70 -16.26 6.19
C ARG A 197 -10.22 -16.18 6.06
N ARG A 198 -10.88 -15.27 6.80
CA ARG A 198 -12.34 -15.08 6.71
C ARG A 198 -12.77 -14.35 5.46
N HIS A 199 -11.95 -13.43 4.99
CA HIS A 199 -12.22 -12.56 3.83
C HIS A 199 -10.95 -12.37 2.99
N PRO A 200 -10.54 -13.39 2.20
CA PRO A 200 -9.35 -13.30 1.36
C PRO A 200 -9.46 -12.18 0.34
N LYS A 201 -8.48 -11.29 0.32
CA LYS A 201 -8.44 -10.15 -0.59
C LYS A 201 -7.34 -10.32 -1.63
N PRO A 202 -7.47 -9.74 -2.81
CA PRO A 202 -6.35 -9.60 -3.73
C PRO A 202 -5.16 -8.90 -3.07
N MET A 203 -3.97 -9.43 -3.31
CA MET A 203 -2.71 -8.90 -2.78
C MET A 203 -1.75 -8.60 -3.93
N TYR A 204 -0.86 -7.65 -3.70
CA TYR A 204 0.27 -7.43 -4.58
C TYR A 204 1.44 -8.33 -4.16
N TYR A 205 2.07 -8.97 -5.15
CA TYR A 205 3.26 -9.79 -5.03
C TYR A 205 4.34 -9.30 -5.99
N PRO A 206 5.61 -9.18 -5.58
CA PRO A 206 6.69 -8.90 -6.52
C PRO A 206 6.89 -10.06 -7.47
N PRO A 207 7.29 -9.81 -8.74
CA PRO A 207 7.27 -10.84 -9.79
C PRO A 207 8.00 -12.14 -9.44
N ALA A 208 9.25 -12.06 -9.01
CA ALA A 208 10.04 -13.25 -8.68
C ALA A 208 9.43 -14.06 -7.53
N PHE A 209 8.95 -13.38 -6.49
CA PHE A 209 8.27 -14.01 -5.37
C PHE A 209 6.96 -14.68 -5.81
N LEU A 210 6.18 -14.03 -6.67
CA LEU A 210 4.94 -14.60 -7.20
C LEU A 210 5.19 -15.90 -7.96
N GLU A 211 6.18 -15.92 -8.88
CA GLU A 211 6.52 -17.11 -9.67
C GLU A 211 6.97 -18.28 -8.76
N GLU A 212 7.84 -17.99 -7.81
CA GLU A 212 8.32 -18.98 -6.83
C GLU A 212 7.14 -19.56 -6.02
N LYS A 213 6.33 -18.68 -5.42
CA LYS A 213 5.23 -19.09 -4.54
C LYS A 213 4.08 -19.75 -5.29
N TRP A 214 3.84 -19.38 -6.55
CA TRP A 214 2.87 -20.07 -7.40
C TRP A 214 3.29 -21.51 -7.68
N ALA A 215 4.54 -21.71 -8.06
CA ALA A 215 5.09 -23.05 -8.31
C ALA A 215 5.09 -23.90 -7.02
N GLU A 216 5.52 -23.32 -5.89
CA GLU A 216 5.53 -23.98 -4.58
C GLU A 216 4.11 -24.42 -4.16
N TYR A 217 3.12 -23.53 -4.26
CA TYR A 217 1.74 -23.84 -3.91
C TYR A 217 1.16 -24.97 -4.77
N LYS A 218 1.42 -24.96 -6.08
CA LYS A 218 0.99 -26.03 -6.99
C LYS A 218 1.59 -27.38 -6.61
N GLN A 219 2.87 -27.39 -6.22
CA GLN A 219 3.52 -28.62 -5.72
C GLN A 219 2.89 -29.10 -4.42
N LEU A 220 2.70 -28.22 -3.44
CA LEU A 220 2.09 -28.55 -2.14
C LEU A 220 0.67 -29.13 -2.26
N THR A 221 -0.10 -28.62 -3.22
CA THR A 221 -1.49 -29.04 -3.44
C THR A 221 -1.63 -30.13 -4.50
N SER A 222 -0.51 -30.58 -5.12
CA SER A 222 -0.48 -31.55 -6.23
C SER A 222 -1.33 -31.12 -7.44
N VAL A 223 -1.48 -29.81 -7.66
CA VAL A 223 -2.21 -29.24 -8.78
C VAL A 223 -1.23 -28.88 -9.92
N GLN A 224 -1.50 -29.36 -11.13
CA GLN A 224 -0.66 -29.07 -12.30
C GLN A 224 -1.21 -27.91 -13.13
N ASP A 225 -2.53 -27.86 -13.29
CA ASP A 225 -3.21 -26.85 -14.09
C ASP A 225 -3.48 -25.57 -13.26
N ASP A 226 -3.14 -24.42 -13.81
CA ASP A 226 -3.38 -23.12 -13.19
C ASP A 226 -4.89 -22.89 -12.93
N ASP A 227 -5.76 -23.33 -13.85
CA ASP A 227 -7.22 -23.21 -13.70
C ASP A 227 -7.81 -24.18 -12.64
N ALA A 228 -7.04 -25.11 -12.11
CA ALA A 228 -7.45 -25.96 -11.02
C ALA A 228 -7.09 -25.39 -9.62
N VAL A 229 -6.29 -24.33 -9.56
CA VAL A 229 -5.93 -23.67 -8.29
C VAL A 229 -7.14 -22.91 -7.73
N ASN A 230 -7.47 -23.17 -6.47
CA ASN A 230 -8.50 -22.38 -5.77
C ASN A 230 -7.94 -20.99 -5.45
N PRO A 231 -8.55 -19.88 -5.97
CA PRO A 231 -8.01 -18.54 -5.85
C PRO A 231 -8.01 -18.00 -4.40
N ASP A 232 -9.00 -18.38 -3.58
CA ASP A 232 -9.07 -17.96 -2.18
C ASP A 232 -8.06 -18.71 -1.31
N ALA A 233 -7.90 -20.01 -1.54
CA ALA A 233 -6.94 -20.83 -0.82
C ALA A 233 -5.50 -20.39 -1.13
N PHE A 234 -5.17 -20.10 -2.40
CA PHE A 234 -3.88 -19.52 -2.76
C PHE A 234 -3.68 -18.17 -2.10
N ALA A 235 -4.69 -17.27 -2.13
CA ALA A 235 -4.58 -15.95 -1.53
C ALA A 235 -4.30 -16.03 -0.02
N VAL A 236 -4.93 -16.95 0.70
CA VAL A 236 -4.70 -17.16 2.15
C VAL A 236 -3.28 -17.65 2.42
N TRP A 237 -2.87 -18.71 1.73
CA TRP A 237 -1.52 -19.28 1.89
C TRP A 237 -0.44 -18.26 1.49
N GLY A 238 -0.60 -17.63 0.32
CA GLY A 238 0.34 -16.63 -0.18
C GLY A 238 0.42 -15.39 0.71
N PHE A 239 -0.66 -15.01 1.40
CA PHE A 239 -0.64 -13.92 2.37
C PHE A 239 0.28 -14.23 3.56
N GLU A 240 0.23 -15.45 4.10
CA GLU A 240 1.11 -15.86 5.20
C GLU A 240 2.60 -15.84 4.77
N GLU A 241 2.90 -16.33 3.55
CA GLU A 241 4.24 -16.26 2.97
C GLU A 241 4.71 -14.80 2.77
N LEU A 242 3.80 -13.96 2.27
CA LEU A 242 4.07 -12.54 2.04
C LEU A 242 4.37 -11.77 3.34
N LEU A 243 3.69 -12.11 4.44
CA LEU A 243 3.98 -11.53 5.75
C LEU A 243 5.40 -11.83 6.21
N ARG A 244 5.84 -13.10 6.09
CA ARG A 244 7.21 -13.51 6.43
C ARG A 244 8.26 -12.82 5.56
N HIS A 245 7.94 -12.57 4.30
CA HIS A 245 8.80 -11.90 3.34
C HIS A 245 8.94 -10.39 3.60
N ARG A 246 7.84 -9.72 4.01
CA ARG A 246 7.78 -8.26 4.16
C ARG A 246 8.38 -7.74 5.45
N VAL A 247 8.19 -8.45 6.57
CA VAL A 247 8.63 -7.94 7.88
C VAL A 247 10.13 -7.61 7.90
N PRO A 248 11.05 -8.49 7.47
CA PRO A 248 12.48 -8.16 7.44
C PRO A 248 12.82 -6.98 6.53
N LYS A 249 12.09 -6.80 5.42
CA LYS A 249 12.29 -5.67 4.52
C LYS A 249 11.89 -4.34 5.14
N TYR A 250 10.75 -4.31 5.88
CA TYR A 250 10.35 -3.12 6.61
C TYR A 250 11.36 -2.73 7.69
N GLU A 251 11.87 -3.72 8.42
CA GLU A 251 12.90 -3.53 9.43
C GLU A 251 14.18 -2.96 8.81
N ALA A 252 14.68 -3.55 7.72
CA ALA A 252 15.83 -3.04 7.00
C ALA A 252 15.63 -1.61 6.45
N MET A 253 14.41 -1.29 5.96
CA MET A 253 14.08 0.08 5.55
C MET A 253 14.15 1.05 6.72
N ALA A 254 13.59 0.70 7.88
CA ALA A 254 13.59 1.55 9.06
C ALA A 254 15.01 1.79 9.58
N ASP A 255 15.81 0.73 9.69
CA ASP A 255 17.17 0.79 10.20
C ASP A 255 18.07 1.70 9.35
N ARG A 256 17.96 1.62 8.05
CA ARG A 256 18.83 2.38 7.15
C ARG A 256 18.29 3.75 6.78
N TRP A 257 16.99 3.89 6.64
CA TRP A 257 16.37 5.06 6.01
C TRP A 257 15.46 5.87 6.93
N GLY A 258 15.04 5.32 8.08
CA GLY A 258 14.01 5.94 8.89
C GLY A 258 14.09 5.65 10.38
N TYR A 259 12.92 5.53 10.98
CA TYR A 259 12.71 5.29 12.40
C TYR A 259 11.59 4.29 12.60
N THR A 260 11.58 3.59 13.75
CA THR A 260 10.55 2.59 14.08
C THR A 260 9.72 3.04 15.27
N ILE A 261 8.39 3.02 15.11
CA ILE A 261 7.40 3.22 16.16
C ILE A 261 6.63 1.90 16.33
N PRO A 262 6.48 1.37 17.55
CA PRO A 262 5.65 0.18 17.79
C PRO A 262 4.17 0.53 17.60
N MET A 263 3.41 -0.37 16.97
CA MET A 263 1.97 -0.15 16.76
C MET A 263 1.18 0.04 18.06
N GLU A 264 1.68 -0.48 19.17
CA GLU A 264 1.09 -0.33 20.49
C GLU A 264 1.10 1.12 20.99
N ALA A 265 1.97 1.96 20.43
CA ALA A 265 1.99 3.39 20.74
C ALA A 265 0.91 4.18 19.96
N ILE A 266 0.36 3.64 18.87
CA ILE A 266 -0.62 4.36 18.04
C ILE A 266 -1.90 4.76 18.82
N PRO A 267 -2.50 3.89 19.65
CA PRO A 267 -3.70 4.27 20.42
C PRO A 267 -3.48 5.43 21.42
N SER A 268 -2.24 5.75 21.78
CA SER A 268 -1.94 6.87 22.67
C SER A 268 -1.83 8.23 21.95
N ILE A 269 -1.83 8.23 20.61
CA ILE A 269 -1.81 9.44 19.80
C ILE A 269 -3.23 9.99 19.72
N ALA A 270 -3.54 11.02 20.49
CA ALA A 270 -4.83 11.69 20.50
C ALA A 270 -4.78 13.07 19.79
N SER A 271 -3.58 13.58 19.53
CA SER A 271 -3.37 14.90 18.91
C SER A 271 -2.13 14.90 18.01
N GLU A 272 -1.99 15.95 17.21
CA GLU A 272 -0.76 16.24 16.46
C GLU A 272 0.46 16.32 17.39
N ALA A 273 0.33 17.01 18.53
CA ALA A 273 1.41 17.17 19.50
C ALA A 273 1.90 15.80 20.04
N ASP A 274 0.99 14.86 20.29
CA ASP A 274 1.36 13.51 20.74
C ASP A 274 2.16 12.78 19.66
N PHE A 275 1.75 12.90 18.39
CA PHE A 275 2.48 12.28 17.27
C PHE A 275 3.88 12.87 17.11
N LEU A 276 4.00 14.20 17.11
CA LEU A 276 5.29 14.89 17.00
C LEU A 276 6.22 14.55 18.16
N GLU A 277 5.71 14.51 19.38
CA GLU A 277 6.49 14.16 20.57
C GLU A 277 6.94 12.69 20.54
N LEU A 278 6.06 11.75 20.15
CA LEU A 278 6.42 10.34 20.00
C LEU A 278 7.54 10.17 18.97
N LEU A 279 7.46 10.89 17.85
CA LEU A 279 8.49 10.82 16.82
C LEU A 279 9.81 11.46 17.27
N ALA A 280 9.76 12.61 17.97
CA ALA A 280 10.93 13.24 18.53
C ALA A 280 11.65 12.33 19.55
N GLN A 281 10.92 11.70 20.46
CA GLN A 281 11.46 10.72 21.39
C GLN A 281 12.06 9.49 20.70
N THR A 282 11.45 9.08 19.58
CA THR A 282 11.96 7.96 18.76
C THR A 282 13.28 8.33 18.11
N ILE A 283 13.41 9.55 17.62
CA ILE A 283 14.65 10.07 17.04
C ILE A 283 15.76 10.14 18.12
N ASP A 284 15.46 10.62 19.32
CA ASP A 284 16.40 10.71 20.43
C ASP A 284 16.96 9.32 20.88
N ARG A 285 16.21 8.24 20.64
CA ARG A 285 16.64 6.87 21.02
C ARG A 285 17.60 6.24 19.98
N VAL A 286 17.61 6.74 18.77
CA VAL A 286 18.39 6.16 17.64
C VAL A 286 19.65 6.98 17.36
N GLY A 287 19.67 8.26 17.70
CA GLY A 287 20.81 9.16 17.61
C GLY A 287 21.73 9.02 18.82
#